data_3a88d1e7885a6624a6a9ffbeecf3a282
#
_entry.id   3a88d1e7885a6624a6a9ffbeecf3a282
#
_cell.length_a   1.000
_cell.length_b   1.000
_cell.length_c   1.000
_cell.angle_alpha   90.00
_cell.angle_beta   90.00
_cell.angle_gamma   90.00
#
_symmetry.space_group_name_H-M   'P 1'
#
loop_
_entity.id
_entity.type
_entity.pdbx_description
1 polymer ?
#
loop_
_entity_poly.entity_id
_entity_poly.type
_entity_poly.pdbx_seq_one_letter_code
_entity_poly.pdbx_strand_id
1 'polypeptide(L)'
;IYDLRVKGGALVAATHGRSFWVLDDLTPLRGSEQLAVNGDQSAGRLFRPLDAVRVLPDLFADWMPSEGKVYSMASNATYIAKTDEETGVQVRTYLDGGEGAPRGAIVHYTLPVGATPKLEILSASGQVIRTLGPKPAGWDKRDDAEKALQPGPWIPVRTGLNRFVWDLREEGATRIKGNKTGGEAAKGPFALPGDYTVRLTVGEEIFSQPLRVVKDPRAGVSDEALREQYDALVAVRAQLNTLYENVVTLRRVQAQVTGWKERLAGNESAVKAADELLAKLAAV
;
A
#
# COMPACT_ATOMS: atom_id res chain seq x y z
N ILE A 1 1.82 -25.87 25.43
CA ILE A 1 2.51 -24.58 25.67
C ILE A 1 3.31 -24.74 26.93
N TYR A 2 4.57 -24.36 26.89
CA TYR A 2 5.48 -24.46 28.03
C TYR A 2 5.55 -23.14 28.84
N ASP A 3 5.62 -22.00 28.12
CA ASP A 3 5.61 -20.66 28.74
C ASP A 3 4.92 -19.65 27.80
N LEU A 4 4.37 -18.59 28.40
CA LEU A 4 3.76 -17.46 27.73
C LEU A 4 4.34 -16.16 28.26
N ARG A 5 4.79 -15.27 27.37
CA ARG A 5 5.31 -13.94 27.73
C ARG A 5 4.71 -12.85 26.87
N VAL A 6 4.36 -11.77 27.51
CA VAL A 6 3.94 -10.55 26.82
C VAL A 6 5.09 -9.55 26.85
N LYS A 7 5.48 -9.06 25.67
CA LYS A 7 6.52 -8.06 25.54
C LYS A 7 6.19 -7.10 24.39
N GLY A 8 6.22 -5.79 24.67
CA GLY A 8 6.03 -4.76 23.62
C GLY A 8 4.68 -4.81 22.90
N GLY A 9 3.63 -5.40 23.53
CA GLY A 9 2.33 -5.59 22.86
C GLY A 9 2.20 -6.90 22.11
N ALA A 10 3.26 -7.70 21.97
CA ALA A 10 3.23 -9.03 21.39
C ALA A 10 3.10 -10.12 22.45
N LEU A 11 2.52 -11.27 22.10
CA LEU A 11 2.51 -12.49 22.89
C LEU A 11 3.48 -13.50 22.28
N VAL A 12 4.40 -13.96 23.10
CA VAL A 12 5.35 -15.02 22.74
C VAL A 12 4.97 -16.30 23.46
N ALA A 13 4.72 -17.36 22.72
CA ALA A 13 4.42 -18.69 23.25
C ALA A 13 5.60 -19.64 22.97
N ALA A 14 6.21 -20.17 24.04
CA ALA A 14 7.15 -21.25 23.97
C ALA A 14 6.41 -22.57 23.93
N THR A 15 6.77 -23.46 22.99
CA THR A 15 6.15 -24.77 22.88
C THR A 15 7.17 -25.89 23.11
N HIS A 16 6.70 -27.04 23.50
CA HIS A 16 7.56 -28.21 23.64
C HIS A 16 7.79 -28.85 22.27
N GLY A 17 8.99 -28.67 21.71
CA GLY A 17 9.43 -29.28 20.46
C GLY A 17 8.89 -28.64 19.15
N ARG A 18 8.13 -27.53 19.23
CA ARG A 18 7.59 -26.82 18.05
C ARG A 18 7.96 -25.32 18.04
N SER A 19 9.15 -24.99 18.53
CA SER A 19 9.69 -23.62 18.47
C SER A 19 8.90 -22.56 19.25
N PHE A 20 9.11 -21.30 18.93
CA PHE A 20 8.40 -20.15 19.48
C PHE A 20 7.36 -19.65 18.49
N TRP A 21 6.21 -19.24 19.01
CA TRP A 21 5.16 -18.59 18.23
C TRP A 21 4.99 -17.16 18.74
N VAL A 22 4.85 -16.23 17.82
CA VAL A 22 4.67 -14.82 18.17
C VAL A 22 3.37 -14.31 17.57
N LEU A 23 2.51 -13.73 18.42
CA LEU A 23 1.40 -12.91 17.98
C LEU A 23 1.83 -11.44 18.13
N ASP A 24 2.11 -10.77 17.02
CA ASP A 24 2.75 -9.46 16.98
C ASP A 24 1.99 -8.34 17.66
N ASP A 25 0.65 -8.43 17.72
CA ASP A 25 -0.20 -7.38 18.26
C ASP A 25 -1.37 -7.94 19.06
N LEU A 26 -1.40 -7.64 20.34
CA LEU A 26 -2.48 -8.03 21.27
C LEU A 26 -3.63 -7.02 21.35
N THR A 27 -3.57 -5.92 20.60
CA THR A 27 -4.59 -4.85 20.69
C THR A 27 -6.02 -5.37 20.48
N PRO A 28 -6.30 -6.24 19.49
CA PRO A 28 -7.64 -6.79 19.32
C PRO A 28 -8.12 -7.62 20.51
N LEU A 29 -7.24 -8.40 21.12
CA LEU A 29 -7.59 -9.23 22.27
C LEU A 29 -7.87 -8.38 23.51
N ARG A 30 -7.05 -7.36 23.76
CA ARG A 30 -7.28 -6.40 24.86
C ARG A 30 -8.54 -5.56 24.67
N GLY A 31 -8.92 -5.30 23.41
CA GLY A 31 -10.16 -4.62 23.08
C GLY A 31 -11.40 -5.53 23.07
N SER A 32 -11.22 -6.85 23.12
CA SER A 32 -12.33 -7.83 23.04
C SER A 32 -13.23 -7.84 24.27
N GLU A 33 -12.72 -7.48 25.44
CA GLU A 33 -13.54 -7.32 26.66
C GLU A 33 -14.67 -6.30 26.46
N GLN A 34 -14.39 -5.22 25.72
CA GLN A 34 -15.40 -4.22 25.36
C GLN A 34 -16.37 -4.71 24.26
N LEU A 35 -15.94 -5.65 23.40
CA LEU A 35 -16.80 -6.29 22.41
C LEU A 35 -17.76 -7.29 23.07
N ALA A 36 -17.28 -8.03 24.07
CA ALA A 36 -18.09 -9.00 24.82
C ALA A 36 -19.17 -8.35 25.68
N VAL A 37 -18.89 -7.16 26.22
CA VAL A 37 -19.84 -6.44 27.09
C VAL A 37 -20.97 -5.80 26.28
N ASN A 38 -20.73 -5.35 25.05
CA ASN A 38 -21.73 -4.67 24.23
C ASN A 38 -22.48 -5.60 23.25
N GLY A 39 -22.07 -6.87 23.11
CA GLY A 39 -22.79 -7.89 22.32
C GLY A 39 -22.93 -7.60 20.83
N ASP A 40 -22.51 -6.44 20.37
CA ASP A 40 -22.72 -5.95 19.00
C ASP A 40 -21.48 -6.19 18.14
N GLN A 41 -21.42 -7.38 17.52
CA GLN A 41 -20.44 -7.68 16.46
C GLN A 41 -20.79 -7.01 15.11
N SER A 42 -21.91 -6.28 15.05
CA SER A 42 -22.42 -5.67 13.81
C SER A 42 -21.84 -4.28 13.54
N ALA A 43 -21.23 -3.62 14.52
CA ALA A 43 -20.67 -2.28 14.38
C ALA A 43 -19.23 -2.31 13.86
N GLY A 44 -18.90 -1.36 12.97
CA GLY A 44 -17.52 -1.09 12.60
C GLY A 44 -16.72 -0.61 13.82
N ARG A 45 -15.43 -0.91 13.86
CA ARG A 45 -14.51 -0.42 14.90
C ARG A 45 -13.09 -0.32 14.36
N LEU A 46 -12.37 0.69 14.80
CA LEU A 46 -10.93 0.81 14.57
C LEU A 46 -10.19 0.67 15.90
N PHE A 47 -9.26 -0.27 15.99
CA PHE A 47 -8.40 -0.43 17.17
C PHE A 47 -7.23 0.56 17.08
N ARG A 48 -6.77 1.04 18.22
CA ARG A 48 -5.58 1.89 18.28
C ARG A 48 -4.34 1.08 17.89
N PRO A 49 -3.64 1.42 16.79
CA PRO A 49 -2.40 0.74 16.41
C PRO A 49 -1.30 0.93 17.46
N LEU A 50 -0.39 -0.02 17.53
CA LEU A 50 0.88 0.16 18.24
C LEU A 50 1.79 1.13 17.47
N ASP A 51 2.80 1.69 18.15
CA ASP A 51 3.82 2.49 17.50
C ASP A 51 4.52 1.66 16.42
N ALA A 52 4.66 2.23 15.21
CA ALA A 52 5.28 1.57 14.09
C ALA A 52 6.74 2.00 13.92
N VAL A 53 7.65 1.05 13.81
CA VAL A 53 9.06 1.34 13.58
C VAL A 53 9.31 1.51 12.07
N ARG A 54 9.87 2.67 11.69
CA ARG A 54 10.32 2.92 10.31
C ARG A 54 11.65 2.21 10.07
N VAL A 55 11.57 0.93 9.74
CA VAL A 55 12.73 0.13 9.36
C VAL A 55 13.19 0.53 7.97
N LEU A 56 14.50 0.67 7.77
CA LEU A 56 15.07 0.92 6.45
C LEU A 56 14.77 -0.26 5.51
N PRO A 57 14.42 0.02 4.23
CA PRO A 57 14.25 -1.04 3.25
C PRO A 57 15.55 -1.83 3.12
N ASP A 58 15.42 -3.14 3.12
CA ASP A 58 16.52 -4.04 2.77
C ASP A 58 16.40 -4.33 1.27
N LEU A 59 17.36 -3.86 0.48
CA LEU A 59 17.39 -4.04 -0.98
C LEU A 59 17.25 -5.50 -1.40
N PHE A 60 17.76 -6.43 -0.61
CA PHE A 60 17.67 -7.87 -0.92
C PHE A 60 16.38 -8.51 -0.40
N ALA A 61 15.86 -8.07 0.74
CA ALA A 61 14.62 -8.57 1.29
C ALA A 61 13.37 -8.01 0.57
N ASP A 62 13.49 -6.83 -0.03
CA ASP A 62 12.41 -6.18 -0.78
C ASP A 62 12.37 -6.62 -2.26
N TRP A 63 13.37 -7.40 -2.70
CA TRP A 63 13.32 -8.01 -4.03
C TRP A 63 12.20 -9.05 -4.08
N MET A 64 11.23 -8.82 -4.96
CA MET A 64 10.06 -9.66 -5.10
C MET A 64 10.32 -10.71 -6.19
N PRO A 65 10.57 -11.96 -5.81
CA PRO A 65 10.70 -13.06 -6.77
C PRO A 65 9.33 -13.39 -7.39
N SER A 66 9.34 -14.13 -8.48
CA SER A 66 8.12 -14.76 -9.00
C SER A 66 7.49 -15.69 -7.95
N GLU A 67 6.18 -15.93 -8.10
CA GLU A 67 5.47 -16.89 -7.24
C GLU A 67 6.09 -18.29 -7.29
N GLY A 68 6.00 -19.01 -6.18
CA GLY A 68 6.49 -20.36 -6.04
C GLY A 68 7.57 -20.51 -4.97
N LYS A 69 8.32 -21.60 -5.05
CA LYS A 69 9.38 -21.92 -4.11
C LYS A 69 10.66 -21.14 -4.45
N VAL A 70 11.15 -20.39 -3.49
CA VAL A 70 12.32 -19.54 -3.63
C VAL A 70 13.41 -19.98 -2.67
N TYR A 71 14.64 -20.07 -3.17
CA TYR A 71 15.86 -20.25 -2.41
C TYR A 71 16.62 -18.94 -2.40
N SER A 72 16.58 -18.25 -1.27
CA SER A 72 17.29 -16.98 -1.13
C SER A 72 18.71 -17.21 -0.63
N MET A 73 19.69 -17.08 -1.51
CA MET A 73 21.11 -17.22 -1.15
C MET A 73 21.57 -16.11 -0.20
N ALA A 74 21.03 -14.90 -0.34
CA ALA A 74 21.43 -13.75 0.49
C ALA A 74 20.97 -13.87 1.95
N SER A 75 19.86 -14.55 2.21
CA SER A 75 19.33 -14.77 3.57
C SER A 75 19.43 -16.21 4.06
N ASN A 76 20.01 -17.12 3.26
CA ASN A 76 20.04 -18.56 3.52
C ASN A 76 18.68 -19.11 3.94
N ALA A 77 17.60 -18.61 3.30
CA ALA A 77 16.24 -18.98 3.64
C ALA A 77 15.53 -19.59 2.46
N THR A 78 14.69 -20.57 2.74
CA THR A 78 13.77 -21.17 1.77
C THR A 78 12.35 -20.77 2.12
N TYR A 79 11.63 -20.23 1.15
CA TYR A 79 10.24 -19.82 1.37
C TYR A 79 9.38 -20.05 0.12
N ILE A 80 8.08 -20.09 0.32
CA ILE A 80 7.08 -20.05 -0.75
C ILE A 80 6.57 -18.62 -0.84
N ALA A 81 6.74 -18.01 -2.02
CA ALA A 81 6.16 -16.72 -2.34
C ALA A 81 4.79 -16.91 -2.97
N LYS A 82 3.79 -16.22 -2.46
CA LYS A 82 2.43 -16.24 -2.98
C LYS A 82 1.81 -14.85 -2.85
N THR A 83 1.09 -14.40 -3.86
CA THR A 83 0.30 -13.16 -3.76
C THR A 83 -1.01 -13.48 -3.03
N ASP A 84 -1.29 -12.74 -1.98
CA ASP A 84 -2.59 -12.79 -1.31
C ASP A 84 -3.65 -12.16 -2.22
N GLU A 85 -4.67 -12.93 -2.57
CA GLU A 85 -5.67 -12.52 -3.56
C GLU A 85 -6.57 -11.37 -3.07
N GLU A 86 -6.75 -11.24 -1.76
CA GLU A 86 -7.59 -10.21 -1.16
C GLU A 86 -6.86 -8.87 -1.07
N THR A 87 -5.58 -8.90 -0.69
CA THR A 87 -4.81 -7.68 -0.44
C THR A 87 -3.85 -7.32 -1.57
N GLY A 88 -3.55 -8.25 -2.49
CA GLY A 88 -2.54 -8.07 -3.53
C GLY A 88 -1.10 -8.00 -3.00
N VAL A 89 -0.90 -8.29 -1.71
CA VAL A 89 0.43 -8.29 -1.08
C VAL A 89 1.08 -9.65 -1.28
N GLN A 90 2.37 -9.65 -1.64
CA GLN A 90 3.14 -10.88 -1.69
C GLN A 90 3.47 -11.34 -0.26
N VAL A 91 3.04 -12.54 0.08
CA VAL A 91 3.30 -13.23 1.34
C VAL A 91 4.39 -14.27 1.13
N ARG A 92 5.31 -14.38 2.10
CA ARG A 92 6.38 -15.37 2.12
C ARG A 92 6.14 -16.33 3.28
N THR A 93 5.94 -17.61 2.98
CA THR A 93 5.87 -18.65 3.99
C THR A 93 7.22 -19.35 4.07
N TYR A 94 7.98 -19.11 5.12
CA TYR A 94 9.30 -19.71 5.33
C TYR A 94 9.16 -21.20 5.66
N LEU A 95 10.02 -22.01 5.06
CA LEU A 95 10.03 -23.48 5.24
C LEU A 95 11.03 -23.93 6.31
N ASP A 96 12.05 -23.12 6.51
CA ASP A 96 13.21 -23.43 7.37
C ASP A 96 13.45 -22.34 8.44
N GLY A 97 12.53 -21.43 8.64
CA GLY A 97 12.62 -20.35 9.60
C GLY A 97 11.26 -19.76 9.95
N GLY A 98 11.25 -18.83 10.91
CA GLY A 98 10.09 -18.04 11.26
C GLY A 98 9.99 -16.77 10.41
N GLU A 99 8.77 -16.24 10.30
CA GLU A 99 8.54 -14.93 9.71
C GLU A 99 9.05 -13.83 10.64
N GLY A 100 9.65 -12.79 10.07
CA GLY A 100 10.00 -11.58 10.82
C GLY A 100 8.76 -10.76 11.18
N ALA A 101 8.91 -9.83 12.13
CA ALA A 101 7.85 -8.88 12.45
C ALA A 101 7.46 -8.07 11.19
N PRO A 102 6.17 -7.75 11.01
CA PRO A 102 5.71 -6.96 9.87
C PRO A 102 6.42 -5.61 9.81
N ARG A 103 6.86 -5.23 8.62
CA ARG A 103 7.48 -3.93 8.36
C ARG A 103 6.40 -2.91 8.07
N GLY A 104 5.95 -2.18 9.09
CA GLY A 104 4.91 -1.18 8.94
C GLY A 104 4.02 -1.04 10.16
N ALA A 105 2.94 -0.31 10.01
CA ALA A 105 1.93 -0.15 11.04
C ALA A 105 0.84 -1.21 10.89
N ILE A 106 0.65 -2.02 11.93
CA ILE A 106 -0.42 -3.00 11.98
C ILE A 106 -1.72 -2.27 12.36
N VAL A 107 -2.70 -2.32 11.47
CA VAL A 107 -4.03 -1.72 11.69
C VAL A 107 -5.06 -2.83 11.78
N HIS A 108 -5.70 -2.93 12.94
CA HIS A 108 -6.81 -3.83 13.17
C HIS A 108 -8.13 -3.07 13.17
N TYR A 109 -9.15 -3.66 12.55
CA TYR A 109 -10.50 -3.11 12.53
C TYR A 109 -11.54 -4.22 12.38
N THR A 110 -12.76 -3.96 12.83
CA THR A 110 -13.90 -4.85 12.60
C THR A 110 -14.86 -4.25 11.59
N LEU A 111 -15.50 -5.10 10.81
CA LEU A 111 -16.49 -4.71 9.84
C LEU A 111 -17.79 -5.49 9.99
N PRO A 112 -18.96 -4.83 9.83
CA PRO A 112 -20.23 -5.52 9.66
C PRO A 112 -20.32 -6.24 8.31
N VAL A 113 -21.32 -7.09 8.15
CA VAL A 113 -21.58 -7.82 6.90
C VAL A 113 -21.82 -6.84 5.76
N GLY A 114 -21.12 -7.05 4.63
CA GLY A 114 -21.32 -6.27 3.39
C GLY A 114 -20.75 -4.86 3.42
N ALA A 115 -19.97 -4.51 4.43
CA ALA A 115 -19.36 -3.18 4.51
C ALA A 115 -18.30 -2.95 3.43
N THR A 116 -18.25 -1.72 2.94
CA THR A 116 -17.19 -1.25 2.04
C THR A 116 -16.37 -0.18 2.77
N PRO A 117 -15.25 -0.55 3.39
CA PRO A 117 -14.45 0.38 4.17
C PRO A 117 -13.54 1.23 3.29
N LYS A 118 -13.18 2.41 3.82
CA LYS A 118 -12.07 3.25 3.34
C LYS A 118 -11.13 3.51 4.51
N LEU A 119 -9.86 3.23 4.32
CA LEU A 119 -8.82 3.50 5.32
C LEU A 119 -7.94 4.64 4.82
N GLU A 120 -7.74 5.66 5.65
CA GLU A 120 -6.92 6.82 5.33
C GLU A 120 -5.88 7.03 6.43
N ILE A 121 -4.68 7.41 6.01
CA ILE A 121 -3.61 7.85 6.90
C ILE A 121 -3.49 9.36 6.75
N LEU A 122 -3.54 10.06 7.87
CA LEU A 122 -3.43 11.51 7.91
C LEU A 122 -2.15 11.92 8.63
N SER A 123 -1.50 12.95 8.12
CA SER A 123 -0.37 13.61 8.80
C SER A 123 -0.82 14.32 10.09
N ALA A 124 0.12 14.79 10.89
CA ALA A 124 -0.16 15.61 12.07
C ALA A 124 -0.95 16.89 11.76
N SER A 125 -0.84 17.41 10.52
CA SER A 125 -1.63 18.57 10.06
C SER A 125 -3.05 18.22 9.61
N GLY A 126 -3.43 16.93 9.63
CA GLY A 126 -4.73 16.45 9.16
C GLY A 126 -4.82 16.26 7.64
N GLN A 127 -3.72 16.40 6.91
CA GLN A 127 -3.67 16.12 5.47
C GLN A 127 -3.70 14.61 5.25
N VAL A 128 -4.55 14.12 4.33
CA VAL A 128 -4.54 12.73 3.90
C VAL A 128 -3.29 12.48 3.06
N ILE A 129 -2.44 11.55 3.52
CA ILE A 129 -1.18 11.17 2.85
C ILE A 129 -1.28 9.81 2.16
N ARG A 130 -2.24 8.98 2.56
CA ARG A 130 -2.51 7.68 1.94
C ARG A 130 -3.98 7.35 2.03
N THR A 131 -4.56 6.86 0.93
CA THR A 131 -5.92 6.32 0.88
C THR A 131 -5.87 4.87 0.42
N LEU A 132 -6.56 4.00 1.14
CA LEU A 132 -6.62 2.58 0.90
C LEU A 132 -8.08 2.11 0.87
N GLY A 133 -8.41 1.26 -0.07
CA GLY A 133 -9.74 0.69 -0.21
C GLY A 133 -9.68 -0.81 -0.46
N PRO A 134 -10.82 -1.48 -0.59
CA PRO A 134 -10.90 -2.88 -0.98
C PRO A 134 -10.42 -3.10 -2.41
N LYS A 135 -10.12 -4.35 -2.75
CA LYS A 135 -9.83 -4.75 -4.13
C LYS A 135 -11.00 -4.33 -5.05
N PRO A 136 -10.74 -3.61 -6.14
CA PRO A 136 -11.80 -3.15 -7.02
C PRO A 136 -12.59 -4.32 -7.64
N ALA A 137 -13.90 -4.18 -7.71
CA ALA A 137 -14.74 -5.18 -8.33
C ALA A 137 -14.33 -5.44 -9.79
N GLY A 138 -14.26 -6.72 -10.18
CA GLY A 138 -13.85 -7.12 -11.53
C GLY A 138 -12.37 -6.90 -11.85
N TRP A 139 -11.52 -6.56 -10.87
CA TRP A 139 -10.10 -6.30 -11.08
C TRP A 139 -9.39 -7.48 -11.74
N ASP A 140 -9.71 -8.71 -11.37
CA ASP A 140 -9.07 -9.92 -11.92
C ASP A 140 -9.31 -10.10 -13.43
N LYS A 141 -10.42 -9.55 -13.94
CA LYS A 141 -10.83 -9.61 -15.36
C LYS A 141 -10.22 -8.49 -16.21
N ARG A 142 -9.56 -7.51 -15.60
CA ARG A 142 -8.94 -6.38 -16.31
C ARG A 142 -7.67 -6.82 -17.01
N ASP A 143 -7.28 -6.10 -18.06
CA ASP A 143 -5.98 -6.27 -18.69
C ASP A 143 -4.84 -5.76 -17.77
N ASP A 144 -3.60 -6.14 -18.07
CA ASP A 144 -2.45 -5.78 -17.23
C ASP A 144 -2.21 -4.27 -17.17
N ALA A 145 -2.53 -3.53 -18.23
CA ALA A 145 -2.39 -2.08 -18.26
C ALA A 145 -3.42 -1.38 -17.36
N GLU A 146 -4.63 -1.93 -17.26
CA GLU A 146 -5.67 -1.47 -16.33
C GLU A 146 -5.37 -1.87 -14.88
N LYS A 147 -4.86 -3.09 -14.66
CA LYS A 147 -4.41 -3.55 -13.34
C LYS A 147 -3.31 -2.65 -12.80
N ALA A 148 -2.38 -2.22 -13.65
CA ALA A 148 -1.30 -1.32 -13.27
C ALA A 148 -1.76 0.08 -12.83
N LEU A 149 -2.98 0.51 -13.17
CA LEU A 149 -3.53 1.78 -12.69
C LEU A 149 -3.97 1.75 -11.21
N GLN A 150 -4.38 0.59 -10.74
CA GLN A 150 -4.89 0.39 -9.38
C GLN A 150 -4.28 -0.87 -8.74
N PRO A 151 -2.95 -0.91 -8.58
CA PRO A 151 -2.32 -2.04 -7.90
C PRO A 151 -2.68 -2.04 -6.42
N GLY A 152 -2.56 -3.20 -5.76
CA GLY A 152 -2.57 -3.26 -4.30
C GLY A 152 -1.45 -2.40 -3.66
N PRO A 153 -1.37 -2.36 -2.36
CA PRO A 153 -2.16 -3.19 -1.45
C PRO A 153 -3.61 -2.69 -1.29
N TRP A 154 -4.53 -3.64 -1.12
CA TRP A 154 -5.92 -3.37 -0.76
C TRP A 154 -6.17 -3.79 0.69
N ILE A 155 -7.17 -3.20 1.32
CA ILE A 155 -7.56 -3.57 2.67
C ILE A 155 -8.55 -4.74 2.65
N PRO A 156 -8.43 -5.73 3.56
CA PRO A 156 -9.36 -6.83 3.64
C PRO A 156 -10.75 -6.36 4.10
N VAL A 157 -11.80 -7.09 3.66
CA VAL A 157 -13.22 -6.73 3.87
C VAL A 157 -14.03 -7.87 4.50
N ARG A 158 -13.38 -8.71 5.29
CA ARG A 158 -14.04 -9.84 5.96
C ARG A 158 -14.97 -9.32 7.06
N THR A 159 -16.12 -9.95 7.22
CA THR A 159 -16.99 -9.69 8.39
C THR A 159 -16.22 -10.02 9.66
N GLY A 160 -16.30 -9.16 10.66
CA GLY A 160 -15.57 -9.27 11.92
C GLY A 160 -14.15 -8.69 11.81
N LEU A 161 -13.18 -9.33 12.47
CA LEU A 161 -11.83 -8.79 12.63
C LEU A 161 -11.01 -8.89 11.33
N ASN A 162 -10.43 -7.75 10.94
CA ASN A 162 -9.50 -7.61 9.84
C ASN A 162 -8.15 -7.08 10.33
N ARG A 163 -7.09 -7.40 9.61
CA ARG A 163 -5.73 -6.93 9.84
C ARG A 163 -5.15 -6.44 8.53
N PHE A 164 -4.62 -5.25 8.54
CA PHE A 164 -3.87 -4.65 7.42
C PHE A 164 -2.54 -4.12 7.93
N VAL A 165 -1.49 -4.18 7.12
CA VAL A 165 -0.19 -3.58 7.44
C VAL A 165 0.07 -2.45 6.47
N TRP A 166 0.08 -1.21 6.99
CA TRP A 166 0.52 -0.06 6.20
C TRP A 166 2.04 -0.04 6.12
N ASP A 167 2.59 -0.05 4.93
CA ASP A 167 4.02 -0.09 4.62
C ASP A 167 4.76 1.23 4.91
N LEU A 168 4.14 2.15 5.61
CA LEU A 168 4.61 3.50 5.93
C LEU A 168 4.90 4.37 4.70
N ARG A 169 4.37 4.02 3.53
CA ARG A 169 4.50 4.84 2.33
C ARG A 169 3.28 5.74 2.15
N GLU A 170 3.56 6.97 1.75
CA GLU A 170 2.53 7.90 1.28
C GLU A 170 1.98 7.48 -0.09
N GLU A 171 1.04 8.26 -0.61
CA GLU A 171 0.55 8.06 -1.97
C GLU A 171 1.68 8.22 -2.98
N GLY A 172 1.71 7.30 -3.96
CA GLY A 172 2.69 7.31 -5.03
C GLY A 172 2.40 8.37 -6.09
N ALA A 173 3.22 8.38 -7.13
CA ALA A 173 2.96 9.20 -8.30
C ALA A 173 1.72 8.71 -9.06
N THR A 174 1.05 9.64 -9.75
CA THR A 174 -0.06 9.36 -10.67
C THR A 174 0.33 8.25 -11.66
N ARG A 175 -0.58 7.31 -11.89
CA ARG A 175 -0.33 6.20 -12.81
C ARG A 175 -1.00 6.45 -14.14
N ILE A 176 -0.34 6.05 -15.23
CA ILE A 176 -0.89 6.15 -16.59
C ILE A 176 -0.98 4.77 -17.24
N LYS A 177 -2.04 4.55 -18.03
CA LYS A 177 -2.25 3.28 -18.74
C LYS A 177 -1.10 2.99 -19.70
N GLY A 178 -0.58 1.77 -19.65
CA GLY A 178 0.50 1.32 -20.54
C GLY A 178 1.88 1.85 -20.19
N ASN A 179 2.08 2.43 -19.01
CA ASN A 179 3.43 2.79 -18.53
C ASN A 179 4.24 1.53 -18.21
N LYS A 180 5.36 1.36 -18.90
CA LYS A 180 6.29 0.25 -18.73
C LYS A 180 7.55 0.62 -17.93
N THR A 181 7.65 1.88 -17.49
CA THR A 181 8.84 2.40 -16.82
C THR A 181 8.55 2.67 -15.34
N GLY A 182 9.54 2.53 -14.50
CA GLY A 182 9.57 3.16 -13.18
C GLY A 182 8.71 2.56 -12.08
N GLY A 183 8.57 1.24 -11.99
CA GLY A 183 7.79 0.59 -10.92
C GLY A 183 8.11 1.10 -9.51
N GLU A 184 9.38 1.21 -9.12
CA GLU A 184 9.80 1.72 -7.81
C GLU A 184 9.67 3.25 -7.70
N ALA A 185 10.00 4.00 -8.76
CA ALA A 185 9.90 5.46 -8.76
C ALA A 185 8.45 5.97 -8.59
N ALA A 186 7.46 5.14 -8.95
CA ALA A 186 6.06 5.46 -8.76
C ALA A 186 5.55 5.21 -7.33
N LYS A 187 6.30 4.52 -6.48
CA LYS A 187 5.96 4.33 -5.07
C LYS A 187 6.14 5.65 -4.32
N GLY A 188 5.23 5.92 -3.37
CA GLY A 188 5.33 7.10 -2.52
C GLY A 188 6.54 7.06 -1.58
N PRO A 189 7.01 8.23 -1.10
CA PRO A 189 8.05 8.29 -0.09
C PRO A 189 7.61 7.61 1.20
N PHE A 190 8.56 7.16 1.99
CA PHE A 190 8.26 6.71 3.35
C PHE A 190 7.90 7.91 4.23
N ALA A 191 6.84 7.77 5.00
CA ALA A 191 6.45 8.72 6.02
C ALA A 191 7.60 8.97 7.01
N LEU A 192 7.76 10.21 7.45
CA LEU A 192 8.76 10.58 8.45
C LEU A 192 8.36 10.05 9.83
N PRO A 193 9.32 9.84 10.76
CA PRO A 193 8.98 9.67 12.16
C PRO A 193 8.14 10.85 12.65
N GLY A 194 7.05 10.56 13.38
CA GLY A 194 6.11 11.56 13.85
C GLY A 194 4.74 10.99 14.18
N ASP A 195 3.79 11.89 14.46
CA ASP A 195 2.43 11.53 14.82
C ASP A 195 1.52 11.59 13.58
N TYR A 196 0.65 10.60 13.48
CA TYR A 196 -0.30 10.39 12.39
C TYR A 196 -1.67 10.04 12.96
N THR A 197 -2.67 10.05 12.11
CA THR A 197 -4.01 9.56 12.44
C THR A 197 -4.40 8.50 11.41
N VAL A 198 -4.85 7.35 11.90
CA VAL A 198 -5.52 6.34 11.08
C VAL A 198 -7.01 6.62 11.14
N ARG A 199 -7.67 6.75 10.00
CA ARG A 199 -9.10 6.99 9.87
C ARG A 199 -9.75 5.88 9.06
N LEU A 200 -10.73 5.20 9.66
CA LEU A 200 -11.55 4.20 9.00
C LEU A 200 -12.95 4.78 8.78
N THR A 201 -13.43 4.76 7.56
CA THR A 201 -14.81 5.10 7.20
C THR A 201 -15.54 3.83 6.79
N VAL A 202 -16.72 3.58 7.39
CA VAL A 202 -17.59 2.44 7.10
C VAL A 202 -19.01 2.97 6.93
N GLY A 203 -19.48 3.09 5.69
CA GLY A 203 -20.73 3.80 5.41
C GLY A 203 -20.65 5.27 5.83
N GLU A 204 -21.51 5.69 6.75
CA GLU A 204 -21.51 7.04 7.32
C GLU A 204 -20.68 7.18 8.59
N GLU A 205 -20.25 6.07 9.18
CA GLU A 205 -19.47 6.06 10.42
C GLU A 205 -17.97 6.31 10.16
N ILE A 206 -17.38 7.14 11.01
CA ILE A 206 -15.95 7.50 10.93
C ILE A 206 -15.29 7.20 12.28
N PHE A 207 -14.27 6.37 12.23
CA PHE A 207 -13.44 6.01 13.36
C PHE A 207 -12.02 6.56 13.18
N SER A 208 -11.45 7.16 14.21
CA SER A 208 -10.10 7.71 14.14
C SER A 208 -9.28 7.25 15.34
N GLN A 209 -8.02 6.87 15.09
CA GLN A 209 -7.08 6.47 16.13
C GLN A 209 -5.71 7.11 15.89
N PRO A 210 -5.00 7.54 16.94
CA PRO A 210 -3.65 8.03 16.79
C PRO A 210 -2.70 6.88 16.45
N LEU A 211 -1.71 7.18 15.61
CA LEU A 211 -0.60 6.30 15.25
C LEU A 211 0.70 7.09 15.36
N ARG A 212 1.71 6.51 15.98
CA ARG A 212 3.04 7.08 16.01
C ARG A 212 4.01 6.24 15.16
N VAL A 213 4.75 6.91 14.29
CA VAL A 213 5.86 6.32 13.55
C VAL A 213 7.15 6.73 14.24
N VAL A 214 7.95 5.76 14.64
CA VAL A 214 9.22 5.97 15.32
C VAL A 214 10.38 5.58 14.43
N LYS A 215 11.51 6.28 14.58
CA LYS A 215 12.75 5.93 13.90
C LYS A 215 13.28 4.59 14.42
N ASP A 216 13.83 3.76 13.53
CA ASP A 216 14.54 2.55 13.95
C ASP A 216 15.75 2.97 14.83
N PRO A 217 15.79 2.54 16.09
CA PRO A 217 16.89 2.91 16.99
C PRO A 217 18.25 2.38 16.55
N ARG A 218 18.26 1.39 15.65
CA ARG A 218 19.50 0.83 15.08
C ARG A 218 20.03 1.65 13.91
N ALA A 219 19.22 2.54 13.34
CA ALA A 219 19.62 3.38 12.22
C ALA A 219 20.41 4.59 12.73
N GLY A 220 21.68 4.67 12.38
CA GLY A 220 22.56 5.80 12.71
C GLY A 220 22.30 7.07 11.88
N VAL A 221 21.10 7.24 11.33
CA VAL A 221 20.70 8.36 10.44
C VAL A 221 20.09 9.46 11.29
N SER A 222 20.44 10.72 11.03
CA SER A 222 19.83 11.87 11.70
C SER A 222 18.41 12.15 11.17
N ASP A 223 17.61 12.89 11.91
CA ASP A 223 16.26 13.27 11.50
C ASP A 223 16.30 14.27 10.34
N GLU A 224 17.35 15.11 10.28
CA GLU A 224 17.63 16.04 9.18
C GLU A 224 17.86 15.28 7.88
N ALA A 225 18.72 14.26 7.89
CA ALA A 225 19.02 13.45 6.71
C ALA A 225 17.78 12.68 6.22
N LEU A 226 16.93 12.20 7.15
CA LEU A 226 15.65 11.59 6.79
C LEU A 226 14.69 12.60 6.12
N ARG A 227 14.70 13.85 6.57
CA ARG A 227 13.90 14.93 5.98
C ARG A 227 14.41 15.32 4.61
N GLU A 228 15.72 15.49 4.44
CA GLU A 228 16.31 15.76 3.12
C GLU A 228 15.96 14.69 2.10
N GLN A 229 16.08 13.42 2.48
CA GLN A 229 15.67 12.29 1.64
C GLN A 229 14.17 12.37 1.28
N TYR A 230 13.33 12.63 2.27
CA TYR A 230 11.89 12.75 2.08
C TYR A 230 11.54 13.89 1.12
N ASP A 231 12.10 15.08 1.33
CA ASP A 231 11.85 16.27 0.52
C ASP A 231 12.29 16.04 -0.94
N ALA A 232 13.44 15.40 -1.14
CA ALA A 232 13.91 15.01 -2.47
C ALA A 232 12.94 14.04 -3.17
N LEU A 233 12.44 13.01 -2.45
CA LEU A 233 11.48 12.06 -3.00
C LEU A 233 10.12 12.69 -3.29
N VAL A 234 9.66 13.64 -2.47
CA VAL A 234 8.45 14.42 -2.72
C VAL A 234 8.61 15.27 -3.99
N ALA A 235 9.77 15.91 -4.18
CA ALA A 235 10.07 16.68 -5.38
C ALA A 235 10.08 15.78 -6.64
N VAL A 236 10.70 14.61 -6.57
CA VAL A 236 10.67 13.63 -7.67
C VAL A 236 9.23 13.18 -7.98
N ARG A 237 8.44 12.87 -6.96
CA ARG A 237 7.01 12.53 -7.15
C ARG A 237 6.25 13.65 -7.85
N ALA A 238 6.46 14.90 -7.45
CA ALA A 238 5.81 16.06 -8.08
C ALA A 238 6.19 16.19 -9.56
N GLN A 239 7.46 16.00 -9.91
CA GLN A 239 7.92 16.01 -11.31
C GLN A 239 7.30 14.86 -12.13
N LEU A 240 7.23 13.66 -11.56
CA LEU A 240 6.57 12.53 -12.21
C LEU A 240 5.08 12.79 -12.45
N ASN A 241 4.38 13.39 -11.49
CA ASN A 241 2.97 13.76 -11.66
C ASN A 241 2.79 14.74 -12.83
N THR A 242 3.60 15.80 -12.88
CA THR A 242 3.59 16.78 -13.99
C THR A 242 3.87 16.08 -15.34
N LEU A 243 4.87 15.20 -15.40
CA LEU A 243 5.18 14.45 -16.59
C LEU A 243 4.00 13.58 -17.06
N TYR A 244 3.40 12.85 -16.14
CA TYR A 244 2.30 11.95 -16.48
C TYR A 244 1.01 12.69 -16.86
N GLU A 245 0.71 13.83 -16.24
CA GLU A 245 -0.39 14.72 -16.64
C GLU A 245 -0.18 15.26 -18.06
N ASN A 246 1.05 15.63 -18.41
CA ASN A 246 1.39 16.05 -19.77
C ASN A 246 1.21 14.92 -20.77
N VAL A 247 1.65 13.69 -20.45
CA VAL A 247 1.44 12.51 -21.31
C VAL A 247 -0.05 12.21 -21.49
N VAL A 248 -0.87 12.28 -20.45
CA VAL A 248 -2.32 12.09 -20.54
C VAL A 248 -2.96 13.15 -21.43
N THR A 249 -2.53 14.41 -21.29
CA THR A 249 -3.02 15.53 -22.11
C THR A 249 -2.63 15.33 -23.57
N LEU A 250 -1.39 14.97 -23.84
CA LEU A 250 -0.90 14.71 -25.19
C LEU A 250 -1.68 13.56 -25.87
N ARG A 251 -1.88 12.43 -25.18
CA ARG A 251 -2.67 11.31 -25.68
C ARG A 251 -4.12 11.69 -25.97
N ARG A 252 -4.72 12.54 -25.12
CA ARG A 252 -6.07 13.06 -25.34
C ARG A 252 -6.15 13.93 -26.60
N VAL A 253 -5.18 14.83 -26.79
CA VAL A 253 -5.12 15.68 -28.01
C VAL A 253 -4.91 14.82 -29.24
N GLN A 254 -4.00 13.84 -29.20
CA GLN A 254 -3.78 12.91 -30.31
C GLN A 254 -5.09 12.17 -30.69
N ALA A 255 -5.83 11.66 -29.71
CA ALA A 255 -7.11 11.00 -29.95
C ALA A 255 -8.16 11.93 -30.57
N GLN A 256 -8.23 13.19 -30.11
CA GLN A 256 -9.14 14.20 -30.68
C GLN A 256 -8.79 14.52 -32.13
N VAL A 257 -7.51 14.75 -32.42
CA VAL A 257 -7.04 15.06 -33.79
C VAL A 257 -7.32 13.88 -34.72
N THR A 258 -7.06 12.64 -34.27
CA THR A 258 -7.38 11.43 -35.04
C THR A 258 -8.89 11.33 -35.34
N GLY A 259 -9.74 11.56 -34.34
CA GLY A 259 -11.20 11.55 -34.53
C GLY A 259 -11.70 12.66 -35.47
N TRP A 260 -11.08 13.84 -35.46
CA TRP A 260 -11.38 14.89 -36.43
C TRP A 260 -10.91 14.54 -37.85
N LYS A 261 -9.70 13.96 -37.98
CA LYS A 261 -9.18 13.47 -39.27
C LYS A 261 -10.14 12.48 -39.92
N GLU A 262 -10.67 11.52 -39.15
CA GLU A 262 -11.67 10.54 -39.64
C GLU A 262 -12.97 11.21 -40.12
N ARG A 263 -13.48 12.17 -39.35
CA ARG A 263 -14.73 12.90 -39.67
C ARG A 263 -14.58 13.80 -40.90
N LEU A 264 -13.37 14.31 -41.14
CA LEU A 264 -13.06 15.22 -42.22
C LEU A 264 -12.32 14.53 -43.37
N ALA A 265 -12.41 13.21 -43.52
CA ALA A 265 -11.71 12.42 -44.52
C ALA A 265 -11.89 12.90 -45.96
N GLY A 266 -13.03 13.57 -46.30
CA GLY A 266 -13.28 14.19 -47.59
C GLY A 266 -12.62 15.56 -47.82
N ASN A 267 -11.92 16.12 -46.80
CA ASN A 267 -11.25 17.41 -46.92
C ASN A 267 -9.73 17.20 -46.83
N GLU A 268 -9.06 17.17 -47.99
CA GLU A 268 -7.63 16.91 -48.06
C GLU A 268 -6.77 17.89 -47.25
N SER A 269 -7.13 19.18 -47.23
CA SER A 269 -6.43 20.20 -46.46
C SER A 269 -6.50 19.94 -44.93
N ALA A 270 -7.68 19.55 -44.43
CA ALA A 270 -7.88 19.23 -43.03
C ALA A 270 -7.12 17.94 -42.65
N VAL A 271 -7.16 16.93 -43.50
CA VAL A 271 -6.41 15.67 -43.27
C VAL A 271 -4.91 15.95 -43.20
N LYS A 272 -4.37 16.72 -44.14
CA LYS A 272 -2.96 17.10 -44.13
C LYS A 272 -2.55 17.86 -42.87
N ALA A 273 -3.34 18.83 -42.46
CA ALA A 273 -3.09 19.59 -41.21
C ALA A 273 -3.12 18.69 -39.98
N ALA A 274 -4.05 17.72 -39.95
CA ALA A 274 -4.13 16.74 -38.85
C ALA A 274 -2.88 15.84 -38.81
N ASP A 275 -2.39 15.38 -39.98
CA ASP A 275 -1.18 14.56 -40.08
C ASP A 275 0.08 15.31 -39.62
N GLU A 276 0.22 16.57 -40.03
CA GLU A 276 1.32 17.43 -39.60
C GLU A 276 1.30 17.65 -38.09
N LEU A 277 0.13 17.83 -37.50
CA LEU A 277 -0.02 17.98 -36.06
C LEU A 277 0.27 16.67 -35.32
N LEU A 278 -0.26 15.53 -35.78
CA LEU A 278 0.04 14.22 -35.19
C LEU A 278 1.54 13.89 -35.28
N ALA A 279 2.23 14.23 -36.36
CA ALA A 279 3.68 14.04 -36.48
C ALA A 279 4.44 14.89 -35.42
N LYS A 280 4.05 16.15 -35.21
CA LYS A 280 4.63 17.00 -34.17
C LYS A 280 4.37 16.43 -32.76
N LEU A 281 3.16 15.94 -32.48
CA LEU A 281 2.80 15.34 -31.20
C LEU A 281 3.50 13.99 -30.96
N ALA A 282 3.96 13.30 -31.99
CA ALA A 282 4.70 12.06 -31.87
C ALA A 282 6.21 12.26 -31.64
N ALA A 283 6.71 13.46 -31.86
CA ALA A 283 8.12 13.81 -31.67
C ALA A 283 8.45 14.29 -30.25
N VAL A 284 7.44 14.44 -29.40
CA VAL A 284 7.54 14.78 -27.97
C VAL A 284 7.53 13.53 -27.12
#